data_fc6f2463b8279ba0e7c2c86ff2462215
#
_entry.id   fc6f2463b8279ba0e7c2c86ff2462215
#
_cell.length_a   1.000
_cell.length_b   1.000
_cell.length_c   1.000
_cell.angle_alpha   90.00
_cell.angle_beta   90.00
_cell.angle_gamma   90.00
#
_symmetry.space_group_name_H-M   'P 1'
#
loop_
_entity.id
_entity.type
_entity.pdbx_description
1 polymer ?
#
loop_
_entity_poly.entity_id
_entity_poly.type
_entity_poly.pdbx_seq_one_letter_code
_entity_poly.pdbx_strand_id
1 'polypeptide(L)'
;MVSTFTPNVQLEEPARGDDVGTWDTPVNSNMTLIDLIAGGIATISAAAGSVVLSAAQFKSNNITFNSTLIASITVTFPTSFIKPYTVGHVATGSTAYTITLGTTATGGQVIALPPGEFIDVFNDGTNLKFRNLGRVGQYWDYGGSSVPAWVSGCTVPPYLNCDGTTFSSGTYPQLYAVLGSTTLPDSRGRTRAILNQGTGRMTSAGGGVDGNTLSAAGGTETITLAAAQIPAISAAGANTITVYPLANSAYNFPITTGQWSVAATGGSGFYSVAWPESGGANASLTYTNYCQATNTISVVSNNTGGGAHINVQPTYIGGLTLIRAA
;
A
#
# COMPACT_ATOMS: atom_id res chain seq x y z
N MET A 1 29.61 60.97 5.69
CA MET A 1 29.63 59.51 6.00
C MET A 1 28.62 58.86 5.05
N VAL A 2 28.85 57.67 4.62
CA VAL A 2 27.94 56.98 3.68
C VAL A 2 26.95 56.18 4.48
N SER A 3 25.68 56.21 4.11
CA SER A 3 24.61 55.37 4.70
C SER A 3 24.98 53.90 4.59
N THR A 4 24.53 53.09 5.56
CA THR A 4 24.63 51.63 5.55
C THR A 4 23.22 51.05 5.38
N PHE A 5 23.14 49.73 5.21
CA PHE A 5 21.87 49.03 5.05
C PHE A 5 21.79 47.87 6.01
N THR A 6 20.59 47.60 6.52
CA THR A 6 20.34 46.41 7.35
C THR A 6 20.62 45.13 6.56
N PRO A 7 21.14 44.06 7.22
CA PRO A 7 21.67 42.92 6.50
C PRO A 7 20.61 42.06 5.77
N ASN A 8 19.38 42.03 6.28
CA ASN A 8 18.36 41.10 5.79
C ASN A 8 17.45 41.70 4.73
N VAL A 9 16.83 42.82 5.01
CA VAL A 9 15.81 43.46 4.15
C VAL A 9 16.25 44.77 3.56
N GLN A 10 17.51 45.16 3.78
CA GLN A 10 18.15 46.31 3.15
C GLN A 10 17.42 47.65 3.45
N LEU A 11 16.99 47.82 4.71
CA LEU A 11 16.57 49.16 5.17
C LEU A 11 17.79 50.09 5.25
N GLU A 12 17.63 51.29 4.77
CA GLU A 12 18.71 52.28 4.86
C GLU A 12 18.90 52.74 6.29
N GLU A 13 20.14 52.74 6.73
CA GLU A 13 20.61 53.31 8.01
C GLU A 13 21.39 54.59 7.72
N PRO A 14 20.73 55.74 7.69
CA PRO A 14 21.39 56.98 7.35
C PRO A 14 22.53 57.31 8.31
N ALA A 15 23.69 57.65 7.77
CA ALA A 15 24.81 58.09 8.56
C ALA A 15 24.55 59.51 9.11
N ARG A 16 25.11 59.81 10.29
CA ARG A 16 24.94 61.10 10.90
C ARG A 16 25.41 62.23 9.98
N GLY A 17 24.49 63.15 9.63
CA GLY A 17 24.77 64.27 8.76
C GLY A 17 24.79 63.97 7.28
N ASP A 18 24.37 62.77 6.86
CA ASP A 18 24.28 62.36 5.45
C ASP A 18 23.09 63.01 4.77
N ASP A 19 21.92 62.90 5.37
CA ASP A 19 20.66 63.35 4.79
C ASP A 19 20.19 64.69 5.28
N VAL A 20 21.07 65.66 5.43
CA VAL A 20 20.69 67.01 5.92
C VAL A 20 19.79 67.67 4.87
N GLY A 21 18.54 67.92 5.26
CA GLY A 21 17.51 68.49 4.38
C GLY A 21 16.78 67.51 3.47
N THR A 22 17.15 66.23 3.48
CA THR A 22 16.54 65.13 2.65
C THR A 22 16.26 63.88 3.47
N TRP A 23 16.20 64.00 4.81
CA TRP A 23 15.99 62.86 5.74
C TRP A 23 14.69 62.09 5.50
N ASP A 24 13.70 62.76 4.93
CA ASP A 24 12.42 62.17 4.55
C ASP A 24 12.57 61.14 3.42
N THR A 25 13.58 61.28 2.57
CA THR A 25 13.83 60.33 1.46
C THR A 25 14.14 58.90 1.93
N PRO A 26 15.15 58.64 2.80
CA PRO A 26 15.40 57.30 3.30
C PRO A 26 14.25 56.80 4.19
N VAL A 27 13.58 57.67 4.97
CA VAL A 27 12.42 57.28 5.80
C VAL A 27 11.26 56.79 4.91
N ASN A 28 10.89 57.55 3.88
CA ASN A 28 9.83 57.19 2.97
C ASN A 28 10.19 55.92 2.16
N SER A 29 11.46 55.76 1.76
CA SER A 29 11.96 54.58 1.08
C SER A 29 11.83 53.32 1.97
N ASN A 30 12.21 53.44 3.23
CA ASN A 30 12.07 52.37 4.21
C ASN A 30 10.60 52.00 4.50
N MET A 31 9.71 53.01 4.62
CA MET A 31 8.28 52.79 4.81
C MET A 31 7.65 52.08 3.62
N THR A 32 8.02 52.47 2.38
CA THR A 32 7.59 51.77 1.17
C THR A 32 8.10 50.32 1.13
N LEU A 33 9.32 50.09 1.58
CA LEU A 33 9.90 48.72 1.63
C LEU A 33 9.18 47.89 2.70
N ILE A 34 8.89 48.45 3.86
CA ILE A 34 8.13 47.76 4.93
C ILE A 34 6.72 47.38 4.41
N ASP A 35 6.05 48.30 3.71
CA ASP A 35 4.73 48.02 3.11
C ASP A 35 4.81 46.86 2.10
N LEU A 36 5.79 46.88 1.20
CA LEU A 36 6.02 45.78 0.27
C LEU A 36 6.30 44.44 0.94
N ILE A 37 7.08 44.44 2.02
CA ILE A 37 7.42 43.24 2.81
C ILE A 37 6.18 42.72 3.56
N ALA A 38 5.34 43.62 4.05
CA ALA A 38 4.17 43.27 4.83
C ALA A 38 3.00 42.72 3.96
N GLY A 39 2.67 43.47 2.90
CA GLY A 39 1.47 43.18 2.09
C GLY A 39 1.66 43.20 0.58
N GLY A 40 2.86 43.50 0.08
CA GLY A 40 3.10 43.65 -1.34
C GLY A 40 2.85 42.37 -2.13
N ILE A 41 2.26 42.54 -3.31
CA ILE A 41 1.99 41.44 -4.26
C ILE A 41 2.73 41.73 -5.56
N ALA A 42 3.53 40.77 -6.03
CA ALA A 42 4.16 40.78 -7.34
C ALA A 42 3.57 39.70 -8.23
N THR A 43 3.07 40.08 -9.41
CA THR A 43 2.58 39.12 -10.41
C THR A 43 3.64 38.94 -11.50
N ILE A 44 3.95 37.69 -11.81
CA ILE A 44 4.93 37.31 -12.83
C ILE A 44 4.22 36.59 -13.95
N SER A 45 4.31 37.14 -15.14
CA SER A 45 3.67 36.60 -16.35
C SER A 45 4.75 36.10 -17.32
N ALA A 46 5.45 35.04 -16.96
CA ALA A 46 6.45 34.37 -17.80
C ALA A 46 5.91 33.02 -18.26
N ALA A 47 5.93 32.74 -19.56
CA ALA A 47 5.45 31.49 -20.14
C ALA A 47 6.56 30.44 -20.30
N ALA A 48 7.82 30.86 -20.37
CA ALA A 48 8.99 30.00 -20.57
C ALA A 48 10.29 30.73 -20.14
N GLY A 49 11.36 29.98 -19.99
CA GLY A 49 12.72 30.51 -19.81
C GLY A 49 13.09 30.84 -18.36
N SER A 50 14.02 31.78 -18.21
CA SER A 50 14.52 32.17 -16.89
C SER A 50 14.05 33.58 -16.54
N VAL A 51 13.64 33.76 -15.30
CA VAL A 51 13.18 35.03 -14.74
C VAL A 51 14.09 35.41 -13.58
N VAL A 52 14.76 36.54 -13.68
CA VAL A 52 15.44 37.17 -12.56
C VAL A 52 14.49 38.20 -11.96
N LEU A 53 14.16 38.08 -10.69
CA LEU A 53 13.24 38.97 -10.04
C LEU A 53 13.81 40.40 -9.94
N SER A 54 13.01 41.37 -10.36
CA SER A 54 13.33 42.80 -10.15
C SER A 54 13.26 43.17 -8.67
N ALA A 55 13.83 44.34 -8.32
CA ALA A 55 13.83 44.82 -6.95
C ALA A 55 12.42 44.98 -6.35
N ALA A 56 11.45 45.41 -7.13
CA ALA A 56 10.07 45.51 -6.70
C ALA A 56 9.43 44.11 -6.46
N GLN A 57 9.77 43.13 -7.31
CA GLN A 57 9.23 41.78 -7.20
C GLN A 57 9.77 41.01 -6.00
N PHE A 58 11.10 40.95 -5.80
CA PHE A 58 11.65 40.18 -4.67
C PHE A 58 11.43 40.87 -3.32
N LYS A 59 11.15 42.17 -3.28
CA LYS A 59 10.77 42.89 -2.05
C LYS A 59 9.35 42.57 -1.62
N SER A 60 8.43 42.25 -2.54
CA SER A 60 7.05 41.89 -2.23
C SER A 60 6.97 40.60 -1.39
N ASN A 61 5.97 40.55 -0.51
CA ASN A 61 5.74 39.37 0.33
C ASN A 61 5.11 38.22 -0.44
N ASN A 62 4.20 38.54 -1.34
CA ASN A 62 3.48 37.57 -2.15
C ASN A 62 3.98 37.63 -3.60
N ILE A 63 4.31 36.49 -4.17
CA ILE A 63 4.74 36.38 -5.55
C ILE A 63 3.83 35.36 -6.24
N THR A 64 3.14 35.80 -7.31
CA THR A 64 2.18 34.96 -8.01
C THR A 64 2.58 34.77 -9.46
N PHE A 65 2.60 33.52 -9.92
CA PHE A 65 2.81 33.16 -11.31
C PHE A 65 1.46 32.83 -11.93
N ASN A 66 1.05 33.59 -12.96
CA ASN A 66 -0.30 33.50 -13.55
C ASN A 66 -0.36 33.30 -15.07
N SER A 67 0.77 33.04 -15.72
CA SER A 67 0.81 32.86 -17.17
C SER A 67 0.40 31.43 -17.60
N THR A 68 0.14 31.26 -18.89
CA THR A 68 0.04 29.91 -19.47
C THR A 68 1.45 29.43 -19.82
N LEU A 69 1.90 28.36 -19.14
CA LEU A 69 3.22 27.79 -19.38
C LEU A 69 3.25 27.02 -20.70
N ILE A 70 4.27 27.30 -21.51
CA ILE A 70 4.61 26.56 -22.72
C ILE A 70 5.94 25.79 -22.57
N ALA A 71 6.68 26.06 -21.49
CA ALA A 71 7.87 25.33 -21.03
C ALA A 71 8.06 25.56 -19.54
N SER A 72 8.94 24.77 -18.91
CA SER A 72 9.33 25.03 -17.52
C SER A 72 10.06 26.35 -17.38
N ILE A 73 9.85 27.05 -16.26
CA ILE A 73 10.52 28.31 -15.94
C ILE A 73 11.39 28.16 -14.71
N THR A 74 12.51 28.90 -14.71
CA THR A 74 13.38 29.03 -13.53
C THR A 74 13.35 30.47 -13.05
N VAL A 75 13.07 30.66 -11.78
CA VAL A 75 12.97 31.97 -11.14
C VAL A 75 14.10 32.13 -10.14
N THR A 76 14.83 33.23 -10.28
CA THR A 76 16.02 33.48 -9.48
C THR A 76 15.80 34.64 -8.50
N PHE A 77 16.01 34.34 -7.20
CA PHE A 77 15.98 35.28 -6.10
C PHE A 77 17.38 35.79 -5.78
N PRO A 78 17.54 37.04 -5.32
CA PRO A 78 18.83 37.54 -4.89
C PRO A 78 19.25 36.88 -3.56
N THR A 79 20.55 36.70 -3.37
CA THR A 79 21.12 36.20 -2.11
C THR A 79 21.12 37.24 -0.99
N SER A 80 21.07 38.51 -1.35
CA SER A 80 21.15 39.63 -0.40
C SER A 80 19.83 39.96 0.31
N PHE A 81 18.71 39.26 -0.05
CA PHE A 81 17.39 39.58 0.52
C PHE A 81 16.81 38.35 1.21
N ILE A 82 17.03 38.25 2.50
CA ILE A 82 16.70 37.10 3.34
C ILE A 82 15.35 37.31 4.01
N LYS A 83 14.33 36.59 3.57
CA LYS A 83 12.99 36.66 4.17
C LYS A 83 12.10 35.47 3.76
N PRO A 84 10.96 35.27 4.46
CA PRO A 84 9.90 34.41 3.97
C PRO A 84 9.14 35.06 2.80
N TYR A 85 8.55 34.21 1.96
CA TYR A 85 7.64 34.57 0.88
C TYR A 85 6.45 33.62 0.88
N THR A 86 5.30 34.11 0.47
CA THR A 86 4.19 33.26 0.02
C THR A 86 4.19 33.26 -1.49
N VAL A 87 4.31 32.09 -2.10
CA VAL A 87 4.43 31.96 -3.57
C VAL A 87 3.27 31.14 -4.11
N GLY A 88 2.56 31.72 -5.08
CA GLY A 88 1.41 31.11 -5.74
C GLY A 88 1.74 30.62 -7.13
N HIS A 89 1.50 29.35 -7.42
CA HIS A 89 1.57 28.78 -8.76
C HIS A 89 0.15 28.63 -9.32
N VAL A 90 -0.41 29.75 -9.80
CA VAL A 90 -1.74 29.75 -10.47
C VAL A 90 -1.62 29.78 -11.98
N ALA A 91 -0.42 29.55 -12.50
CA ALA A 91 -0.17 29.41 -13.92
C ALA A 91 -0.88 28.16 -14.48
N THR A 92 -1.37 28.26 -15.70
CA THR A 92 -1.99 27.16 -16.46
C THR A 92 -0.98 26.56 -17.46
N GLY A 93 -1.40 25.57 -18.21
CA GLY A 93 -0.56 24.89 -19.21
C GLY A 93 -0.40 23.41 -18.90
N SER A 94 0.61 22.77 -19.50
CA SER A 94 0.87 21.35 -19.28
C SER A 94 1.37 21.11 -17.85
N THR A 95 0.83 20.08 -17.19
CA THR A 95 1.29 19.62 -15.87
C THR A 95 2.72 19.05 -15.88
N ALA A 96 3.29 18.83 -17.06
CA ALA A 96 4.69 18.45 -17.24
C ALA A 96 5.65 19.63 -17.03
N TYR A 97 5.17 20.87 -17.09
CA TYR A 97 5.99 22.06 -16.88
C TYR A 97 6.05 22.43 -15.42
N THR A 98 7.21 22.83 -14.95
CA THR A 98 7.49 23.21 -13.57
C THR A 98 7.89 24.66 -13.46
N ILE A 99 7.56 25.27 -12.32
CA ILE A 99 8.13 26.55 -11.88
C ILE A 99 9.14 26.24 -10.81
N THR A 100 10.42 26.42 -11.13
CA THR A 100 11.51 26.22 -10.18
C THR A 100 12.01 27.54 -9.61
N LEU A 101 12.22 27.56 -8.30
CA LEU A 101 12.76 28.71 -7.59
C LEU A 101 14.15 28.39 -7.08
N GLY A 102 15.11 29.27 -7.34
CA GLY A 102 16.48 29.18 -6.86
C GLY A 102 16.99 30.55 -6.45
N THR A 103 18.23 30.59 -5.93
CA THR A 103 18.94 31.83 -5.66
C THR A 103 20.08 32.02 -6.67
N THR A 104 20.71 33.19 -6.65
CA THR A 104 21.96 33.44 -7.43
C THR A 104 23.18 32.74 -6.81
N ALA A 105 23.06 32.06 -5.67
CA ALA A 105 24.16 31.33 -5.04
C ALA A 105 24.55 30.09 -5.84
N THR A 106 25.83 29.90 -6.03
CA THR A 106 26.36 28.68 -6.65
C THR A 106 26.11 27.47 -5.72
N GLY A 107 25.46 26.43 -6.25
CA GLY A 107 25.15 25.21 -5.49
C GLY A 107 24.00 25.36 -4.50
N GLY A 108 23.27 26.46 -4.54
CA GLY A 108 22.06 26.64 -3.72
C GLY A 108 20.96 25.62 -4.05
N GLN A 109 20.18 25.25 -3.05
CA GLN A 109 19.03 24.36 -3.25
C GLN A 109 17.94 25.05 -4.04
N VAL A 110 17.39 24.32 -5.00
CA VAL A 110 16.26 24.73 -5.84
C VAL A 110 15.03 23.95 -5.41
N ILE A 111 13.90 24.63 -5.35
CA ILE A 111 12.58 24.02 -5.11
C ILE A 111 11.69 24.23 -6.34
N ALA A 112 10.80 23.26 -6.61
CA ALA A 112 9.77 23.43 -7.63
C ALA A 112 8.40 23.54 -6.98
N LEU A 113 7.55 24.40 -7.53
CA LEU A 113 6.25 24.73 -6.95
C LEU A 113 5.18 23.74 -7.35
N PRO A 114 4.32 23.27 -6.40
CA PRO A 114 3.13 22.51 -6.73
C PRO A 114 2.14 23.38 -7.53
N PRO A 115 1.58 22.86 -8.63
CA PRO A 115 0.60 23.58 -9.43
C PRO A 115 -0.71 23.85 -8.68
N GLY A 116 -1.28 25.05 -8.86
CA GLY A 116 -2.57 25.43 -8.30
C GLY A 116 -2.55 25.82 -6.82
N GLU A 117 -1.37 25.91 -6.20
CA GLU A 117 -1.25 26.16 -4.76
C GLU A 117 -0.49 27.45 -4.43
N PHE A 118 -0.74 27.98 -3.21
CA PHE A 118 0.05 28.99 -2.55
C PHE A 118 0.84 28.33 -1.43
N ILE A 119 2.14 28.48 -1.42
CA ILE A 119 3.01 27.86 -0.42
C ILE A 119 3.99 28.87 0.17
N ASP A 120 4.36 28.63 1.43
CA ASP A 120 5.35 29.43 2.11
C ASP A 120 6.75 28.89 1.85
N VAL A 121 7.63 29.76 1.41
CA VAL A 121 9.04 29.47 1.18
C VAL A 121 9.92 30.42 1.97
N PHE A 122 11.16 30.04 2.22
CA PHE A 122 12.15 30.85 2.90
C PHE A 122 13.42 30.93 2.07
N ASN A 123 13.85 32.15 1.79
CA ASN A 123 15.17 32.44 1.23
C ASN A 123 16.14 32.69 2.38
N ASP A 124 17.11 31.81 2.58
CA ASP A 124 18.15 31.96 3.61
C ASP A 124 19.43 32.67 3.11
N GLY A 125 19.37 33.23 1.89
CA GLY A 125 20.51 33.86 1.21
C GLY A 125 21.32 32.90 0.35
N THR A 126 21.14 31.59 0.50
CA THR A 126 21.80 30.57 -0.32
C THR A 126 20.77 29.63 -0.94
N ASN A 127 19.80 29.20 -0.14
CA ASN A 127 18.82 28.21 -0.52
C ASN A 127 17.40 28.75 -0.46
N LEU A 128 16.55 28.21 -1.29
CA LEU A 128 15.11 28.30 -1.10
C LEU A 128 14.58 27.01 -0.50
N LYS A 129 13.77 27.13 0.54
CA LYS A 129 13.23 26.00 1.31
C LYS A 129 11.74 26.16 1.52
N PHE A 130 11.01 25.06 1.49
CA PHE A 130 9.61 25.05 1.92
C PHE A 130 9.51 25.23 3.45
N ARG A 131 8.49 25.97 3.90
CA ARG A 131 8.23 26.17 5.32
C ARG A 131 7.13 25.25 5.87
N ASN A 132 6.17 24.83 5.04
CA ASN A 132 4.92 24.25 5.49
C ASN A 132 4.43 23.09 4.59
N LEU A 133 5.23 22.02 4.44
CA LEU A 133 4.82 20.82 3.70
C LEU A 133 4.46 19.62 4.60
N GLY A 134 4.18 19.85 5.88
CA GLY A 134 3.95 18.78 6.85
C GLY A 134 5.22 18.36 7.59
N ARG A 135 5.10 17.32 8.41
CA ARG A 135 6.21 16.83 9.24
C ARG A 135 6.94 15.70 8.55
N VAL A 136 8.26 15.61 8.73
CA VAL A 136 9.06 14.48 8.24
C VAL A 136 8.53 13.17 8.80
N GLY A 137 8.40 12.16 7.95
CA GLY A 137 7.79 10.88 8.28
C GLY A 137 6.27 10.81 8.09
N GLN A 138 5.62 11.93 7.76
CA GLN A 138 4.19 11.93 7.45
C GLN A 138 3.95 11.32 6.06
N TYR A 139 2.96 10.43 5.95
CA TYR A 139 2.53 9.87 4.68
C TYR A 139 1.55 10.80 3.97
N TRP A 140 1.69 10.85 2.65
CA TRP A 140 0.78 11.54 1.74
C TRP A 140 0.32 10.58 0.66
N ASP A 141 -0.98 10.31 0.62
CA ASP A 141 -1.59 9.49 -0.43
C ASP A 141 -1.92 10.39 -1.63
N TYR A 142 -1.20 10.18 -2.71
CA TYR A 142 -1.27 10.96 -3.93
C TYR A 142 -2.00 10.19 -5.02
N GLY A 143 -3.05 10.78 -5.62
CA GLY A 143 -3.92 10.12 -6.62
C GLY A 143 -3.29 9.88 -7.98
N GLY A 144 -2.07 10.32 -8.25
CA GLY A 144 -1.36 10.12 -9.50
C GLY A 144 -0.62 8.78 -9.57
N SER A 145 -0.31 8.33 -10.78
CA SER A 145 0.45 7.11 -11.06
C SER A 145 1.97 7.27 -11.04
N SER A 146 2.48 8.51 -10.96
CA SER A 146 3.90 8.84 -10.90
C SER A 146 4.14 9.97 -9.90
N VAL A 147 5.37 10.04 -9.36
CA VAL A 147 5.76 11.15 -8.47
C VAL A 147 5.53 12.48 -9.18
N PRO A 148 4.87 13.47 -8.54
CA PRO A 148 4.61 14.76 -9.18
C PRO A 148 5.91 15.43 -9.66
N ALA A 149 5.87 16.05 -10.83
CA ALA A 149 7.04 16.70 -11.44
C ALA A 149 7.67 17.77 -10.53
N TRP A 150 6.86 18.50 -9.74
CA TRP A 150 7.37 19.48 -8.80
C TRP A 150 8.18 18.84 -7.66
N VAL A 151 7.86 17.61 -7.23
CA VAL A 151 8.65 16.90 -6.21
C VAL A 151 10.02 16.54 -6.74
N SER A 152 10.07 15.95 -7.94
CA SER A 152 11.32 15.57 -8.59
C SER A 152 12.13 16.76 -9.12
N GLY A 153 11.49 17.91 -9.30
CA GLY A 153 12.12 19.17 -9.71
C GLY A 153 12.91 19.89 -8.60
N CYS A 154 12.79 19.43 -7.34
CA CYS A 154 13.57 19.97 -6.22
C CYS A 154 14.96 19.35 -6.16
N THR A 155 15.99 20.11 -5.80
CA THR A 155 17.35 19.59 -5.54
C THR A 155 17.35 18.51 -4.46
N VAL A 156 16.56 18.74 -3.40
CA VAL A 156 16.27 17.76 -2.37
C VAL A 156 14.77 17.52 -2.39
N PRO A 157 14.31 16.41 -2.97
CA PRO A 157 12.88 16.10 -3.03
C PRO A 157 12.23 16.11 -1.66
N PRO A 158 11.14 16.88 -1.46
CA PRO A 158 10.48 16.97 -0.16
C PRO A 158 9.69 15.70 0.20
N TYR A 159 9.37 14.88 -0.78
CA TYR A 159 8.68 13.61 -0.63
C TYR A 159 9.41 12.50 -1.38
N LEU A 160 9.44 11.31 -0.82
CA LEU A 160 9.96 10.10 -1.45
C LEU A 160 8.84 9.08 -1.63
N ASN A 161 8.95 8.28 -2.70
CA ASN A 161 7.96 7.23 -2.99
C ASN A 161 8.17 6.03 -2.04
N CYS A 162 7.09 5.53 -1.46
CA CYS A 162 7.13 4.35 -0.59
C CYS A 162 7.16 3.05 -1.41
N ASP A 163 8.29 2.80 -2.08
CA ASP A 163 8.51 1.68 -3.00
C ASP A 163 9.63 0.71 -2.57
N GLY A 164 10.11 0.84 -1.35
CA GLY A 164 11.16 -0.04 -0.83
C GLY A 164 12.58 0.33 -1.28
N THR A 165 12.77 1.42 -2.03
CA THR A 165 14.10 1.89 -2.42
C THR A 165 14.86 2.48 -1.23
N THR A 166 16.17 2.63 -1.39
CA THR A 166 17.02 3.23 -0.36
C THR A 166 17.22 4.73 -0.60
N PHE A 167 17.43 5.46 0.47
CA PHE A 167 17.76 6.88 0.46
C PHE A 167 19.04 7.17 1.23
N SER A 168 19.64 8.34 1.00
CA SER A 168 20.83 8.78 1.72
C SER A 168 20.47 9.37 3.08
N SER A 169 21.00 8.79 4.17
CA SER A 169 20.83 9.35 5.52
C SER A 169 21.52 10.71 5.69
N GLY A 170 22.54 11.01 4.89
CA GLY A 170 23.17 12.33 4.86
C GLY A 170 22.30 13.40 4.24
N THR A 171 21.49 13.05 3.22
CA THR A 171 20.54 13.96 2.58
C THR A 171 19.25 14.12 3.40
N TYR A 172 18.80 13.04 4.05
CA TYR A 172 17.54 12.98 4.81
C TYR A 172 17.74 12.48 6.25
N PRO A 173 18.53 13.20 7.08
CA PRO A 173 18.86 12.73 8.43
C PRO A 173 17.64 12.63 9.34
N GLN A 174 16.64 13.52 9.21
CA GLN A 174 15.42 13.45 10.00
C GLN A 174 14.55 12.25 9.61
N LEU A 175 14.43 11.94 8.33
CA LEU A 175 13.70 10.75 7.89
C LEU A 175 14.37 9.48 8.38
N TYR A 176 15.71 9.43 8.33
CA TYR A 176 16.47 8.33 8.89
C TYR A 176 16.22 8.15 10.39
N ALA A 177 16.17 9.25 11.14
CA ALA A 177 15.86 9.22 12.57
C ALA A 177 14.42 8.70 12.86
N VAL A 178 13.47 9.01 11.99
CA VAL A 178 12.08 8.53 12.12
C VAL A 178 11.94 7.05 11.76
N LEU A 179 12.56 6.61 10.67
CA LEU A 179 12.42 5.23 10.17
C LEU A 179 13.38 4.24 10.85
N GLY A 180 14.51 4.71 11.38
CA GLY A 180 15.58 3.84 11.90
C GLY A 180 16.27 3.00 10.81
N SER A 181 16.04 3.33 9.53
CA SER A 181 16.51 2.59 8.36
C SER A 181 16.72 3.54 7.20
N THR A 182 17.62 3.21 6.29
CA THR A 182 17.79 3.89 4.98
C THR A 182 16.89 3.33 3.88
N THR A 183 16.09 2.30 4.18
CA THR A 183 15.14 1.70 3.25
C THR A 183 13.76 2.30 3.48
N LEU A 184 13.13 2.78 2.43
CA LEU A 184 11.77 3.29 2.46
C LEU A 184 10.78 2.14 2.67
N PRO A 185 9.65 2.37 3.35
CA PRO A 185 8.56 1.40 3.38
C PRO A 185 8.09 1.06 1.97
N ASP A 186 7.80 -0.22 1.70
CA ASP A 186 7.17 -0.64 0.44
C ASP A 186 5.67 -0.81 0.66
N SER A 187 4.90 0.18 0.24
CA SER A 187 3.43 0.20 0.35
C SER A 187 2.70 -0.28 -0.91
N ARG A 188 3.43 -0.66 -1.96
CA ARG A 188 2.85 -1.06 -3.24
C ARG A 188 1.99 -2.31 -3.11
N GLY A 189 0.73 -2.23 -3.54
CA GLY A 189 -0.23 -3.33 -3.46
C GLY A 189 -0.59 -3.76 -2.04
N ARG A 190 -0.35 -2.93 -1.02
CA ARG A 190 -0.59 -3.24 0.39
C ARG A 190 -1.48 -2.22 1.07
N THR A 191 -2.26 -2.68 2.04
CA THR A 191 -2.99 -1.81 2.96
C THR A 191 -2.11 -1.49 4.16
N ARG A 192 -2.02 -0.22 4.55
CA ARG A 192 -1.27 0.20 5.74
C ARG A 192 -2.02 -0.15 7.01
N ALA A 193 -1.34 -0.79 7.94
CA ALA A 193 -1.79 -0.99 9.30
C ALA A 193 -0.97 -0.13 10.27
N ILE A 194 -1.52 0.07 11.46
CA ILE A 194 -0.86 0.82 12.54
C ILE A 194 -0.11 -0.16 13.43
N LEU A 195 1.01 0.27 14.00
CA LEU A 195 1.76 -0.53 14.97
C LEU A 195 0.87 -0.99 16.14
N ASN A 196 1.08 -2.21 16.58
CA ASN A 196 0.34 -2.81 17.71
C ASN A 196 0.51 -2.06 19.04
N GLN A 197 1.66 -1.44 19.28
CA GLN A 197 1.98 -0.75 20.53
C GLN A 197 1.66 -1.62 21.78
N GLY A 198 2.00 -2.90 21.72
CA GLY A 198 1.77 -3.84 22.81
C GLY A 198 0.39 -4.53 22.84
N THR A 199 -0.55 -4.17 21.96
CA THR A 199 -1.90 -4.78 21.97
C THR A 199 -1.95 -6.20 21.42
N GLY A 200 -0.95 -6.64 20.66
CA GLY A 200 -0.87 -7.99 20.10
C GLY A 200 -1.94 -8.37 19.09
N ARG A 201 -2.61 -7.39 18.46
CA ARG A 201 -3.71 -7.65 17.51
C ARG A 201 -3.24 -8.22 16.18
N MET A 202 -2.03 -7.83 15.74
CA MET A 202 -1.39 -8.37 14.55
C MET A 202 -0.13 -9.10 14.96
N THR A 203 -0.09 -10.40 14.68
CA THR A 203 1.07 -11.24 15.00
C THR A 203 1.51 -11.99 13.75
N SER A 204 2.79 -12.33 13.66
CA SER A 204 3.33 -13.14 12.56
C SER A 204 2.64 -14.50 12.47
N ALA A 205 2.27 -15.09 13.61
CA ALA A 205 1.56 -16.37 13.66
C ALA A 205 0.11 -16.29 13.14
N GLY A 206 -0.61 -15.19 13.41
CA GLY A 206 -2.01 -15.04 13.04
C GLY A 206 -2.22 -14.39 11.67
N GLY A 207 -1.40 -13.39 11.32
CA GLY A 207 -1.56 -12.58 10.12
C GLY A 207 -0.37 -12.59 9.16
N GLY A 208 0.69 -13.34 9.48
CA GLY A 208 1.92 -13.36 8.68
C GLY A 208 2.73 -12.05 8.74
N VAL A 209 2.34 -11.10 9.59
CA VAL A 209 3.01 -9.80 9.76
C VAL A 209 3.23 -9.53 11.25
N ASP A 210 4.45 -9.18 11.62
CA ASP A 210 4.72 -8.70 12.98
C ASP A 210 4.26 -7.24 13.13
N GLY A 211 3.15 -7.04 13.80
CA GLY A 211 2.57 -5.72 14.04
C GLY A 211 3.35 -4.84 15.03
N ASN A 212 4.43 -5.32 15.64
CA ASN A 212 5.29 -4.51 16.50
C ASN A 212 6.52 -3.96 15.77
N THR A 213 6.82 -4.45 14.57
CA THR A 213 7.99 -4.05 13.78
C THR A 213 7.59 -3.05 12.71
N LEU A 214 8.18 -1.85 12.76
CA LEU A 214 7.96 -0.83 11.73
C LEU A 214 8.43 -1.36 10.37
N SER A 215 7.67 -1.08 9.33
CA SER A 215 7.91 -1.56 7.95
C SER A 215 7.84 -3.08 7.74
N ALA A 216 7.40 -3.86 8.75
CA ALA A 216 7.08 -5.26 8.53
C ALA A 216 6.01 -5.41 7.45
N ALA A 217 6.20 -6.38 6.58
CA ALA A 217 5.29 -6.65 5.47
C ALA A 217 4.95 -8.14 5.41
N GLY A 218 3.74 -8.45 4.99
CA GLY A 218 3.27 -9.83 4.85
C GLY A 218 1.87 -9.87 4.28
N GLY A 219 1.25 -11.03 4.40
CA GLY A 219 -0.03 -11.33 3.75
C GLY A 219 0.18 -11.92 2.37
N THR A 220 -0.83 -12.60 1.87
CA THR A 220 -0.86 -13.22 0.55
C THR A 220 -2.17 -12.90 -0.13
N GLU A 221 -2.14 -12.78 -1.46
CA GLU A 221 -3.35 -12.57 -2.27
C GLU A 221 -4.28 -13.79 -2.23
N THR A 222 -3.69 -14.99 -2.10
CA THR A 222 -4.43 -16.26 -2.09
C THR A 222 -4.10 -17.05 -0.82
N ILE A 223 -5.11 -17.73 -0.27
CA ILE A 223 -4.96 -18.62 0.87
C ILE A 223 -5.43 -20.01 0.47
N THR A 224 -4.59 -21.02 0.68
CA THR A 224 -5.00 -22.43 0.57
C THR A 224 -5.36 -22.92 1.97
N LEU A 225 -6.60 -23.38 2.13
CA LEU A 225 -7.05 -23.92 3.40
C LEU A 225 -6.34 -25.26 3.68
N ALA A 226 -5.71 -25.38 4.83
CA ALA A 226 -5.19 -26.65 5.31
C ALA A 226 -6.35 -27.55 5.76
N ALA A 227 -6.17 -28.87 5.69
CA ALA A 227 -7.19 -29.85 6.09
C ALA A 227 -7.72 -29.62 7.53
N ALA A 228 -6.88 -29.15 8.43
CA ALA A 228 -7.25 -28.81 9.81
C ALA A 228 -8.16 -27.57 9.93
N GLN A 229 -8.25 -26.74 8.89
CA GLN A 229 -9.07 -25.52 8.86
C GLN A 229 -10.46 -25.77 8.26
N ILE A 230 -10.68 -26.98 7.71
CA ILE A 230 -11.96 -27.39 7.13
C ILE A 230 -12.71 -28.16 8.22
N PRO A 231 -13.98 -27.81 8.56
CA PRO A 231 -14.78 -28.60 9.47
C PRO A 231 -14.85 -30.05 9.01
N ALA A 232 -14.84 -31.00 9.96
CA ALA A 232 -15.03 -32.40 9.62
C ALA A 232 -16.37 -32.61 8.91
N ILE A 233 -16.31 -33.05 7.66
CA ILE A 233 -17.52 -33.42 6.91
C ILE A 233 -17.81 -34.88 7.24
N SER A 234 -18.72 -35.15 8.16
CA SER A 234 -19.21 -36.48 8.43
C SER A 234 -20.42 -36.77 7.54
N ALA A 235 -20.28 -37.71 6.60
CA ALA A 235 -21.42 -38.23 5.86
C ALA A 235 -21.96 -39.44 6.64
N ALA A 236 -23.08 -39.29 7.31
CA ALA A 236 -23.84 -40.41 7.88
C ALA A 236 -24.79 -40.96 6.81
N GLY A 237 -24.35 -42.02 6.12
CA GLY A 237 -25.23 -42.78 5.25
C GLY A 237 -25.83 -43.96 5.99
N ALA A 238 -27.12 -43.96 6.23
CA ALA A 238 -27.81 -45.18 6.66
C ALA A 238 -28.01 -46.06 5.42
N ASN A 239 -27.31 -47.19 5.37
CA ASN A 239 -27.55 -48.18 4.34
C ASN A 239 -28.44 -49.28 4.88
N THR A 240 -29.67 -49.34 4.46
CA THR A 240 -30.58 -50.44 4.83
C THR A 240 -30.47 -51.54 3.79
N ILE A 241 -29.75 -52.63 4.14
CA ILE A 241 -29.72 -53.85 3.32
C ILE A 241 -30.95 -54.67 3.68
N THR A 242 -31.93 -54.71 2.81
CA THR A 242 -33.07 -55.64 2.95
C THR A 242 -32.65 -56.98 2.34
N VAL A 243 -32.33 -57.90 3.23
CA VAL A 243 -32.09 -59.30 2.80
C VAL A 243 -33.46 -59.98 2.71
N TYR A 244 -33.90 -60.27 1.53
CA TYR A 244 -35.04 -61.14 1.33
C TYR A 244 -34.61 -62.58 1.59
N PRO A 245 -35.12 -63.29 2.64
CA PRO A 245 -34.88 -64.72 2.73
C PRO A 245 -35.52 -65.37 1.51
N LEU A 246 -34.73 -66.13 0.74
CA LEU A 246 -35.34 -67.01 -0.22
C LEU A 246 -36.33 -67.87 0.57
N ALA A 247 -37.57 -67.88 0.09
CA ALA A 247 -38.59 -68.72 0.66
C ALA A 247 -38.06 -70.14 0.81
N ASN A 248 -38.16 -70.67 2.01
CA ASN A 248 -37.78 -72.06 2.27
C ASN A 248 -38.54 -72.98 1.32
N SER A 249 -37.98 -73.29 0.20
CA SER A 249 -38.51 -74.34 -0.69
C SER A 249 -37.99 -75.66 -0.16
N ALA A 250 -38.83 -76.27 0.60
CA ALA A 250 -38.58 -77.69 0.95
C ALA A 250 -38.73 -78.54 -0.32
N TYR A 251 -37.63 -78.91 -0.90
CA TYR A 251 -37.60 -79.83 -1.98
C TYR A 251 -37.62 -81.25 -1.41
N ASN A 252 -38.74 -81.89 -1.46
CA ASN A 252 -38.83 -83.32 -1.19
C ASN A 252 -38.33 -84.11 -2.36
N PHE A 253 -37.18 -84.73 -2.27
CA PHE A 253 -36.71 -85.67 -3.21
C PHE A 253 -37.10 -87.08 -2.76
N PRO A 254 -37.78 -87.86 -3.57
CA PRO A 254 -38.01 -89.30 -3.28
C PRO A 254 -36.67 -90.02 -3.50
N ILE A 255 -36.13 -90.58 -2.43
CA ILE A 255 -34.88 -91.28 -2.47
C ILE A 255 -35.15 -92.75 -2.57
N THR A 256 -34.87 -93.28 -3.75
CA THR A 256 -34.65 -94.73 -4.00
C THR A 256 -33.14 -94.99 -3.99
N THR A 257 -32.73 -95.73 -2.99
CA THR A 257 -31.38 -96.31 -2.78
C THR A 257 -30.30 -95.96 -3.80
N GLY A 258 -29.36 -95.10 -3.42
CA GLY A 258 -28.17 -94.74 -4.17
C GLY A 258 -27.49 -93.50 -3.65
N GLN A 259 -26.18 -93.50 -3.48
CA GLN A 259 -25.42 -92.34 -3.06
C GLN A 259 -25.54 -91.18 -4.03
N TRP A 260 -25.94 -90.06 -3.53
CA TRP A 260 -25.89 -88.79 -4.31
C TRP A 260 -24.87 -87.86 -3.71
N SER A 261 -23.90 -87.45 -4.50
CA SER A 261 -23.03 -86.32 -4.18
C SER A 261 -23.54 -85.07 -4.93
N VAL A 262 -23.94 -84.03 -4.23
CA VAL A 262 -24.24 -82.73 -4.83
C VAL A 262 -22.99 -81.94 -4.89
N ALA A 263 -22.44 -81.77 -6.09
CA ALA A 263 -21.34 -80.79 -6.30
C ALA A 263 -21.96 -79.37 -6.31
N ALA A 264 -21.66 -78.57 -5.31
CA ALA A 264 -21.95 -77.15 -5.34
C ALA A 264 -20.95 -76.43 -6.25
N THR A 265 -21.39 -75.96 -7.41
CA THR A 265 -20.62 -75.05 -8.26
C THR A 265 -20.72 -73.63 -7.66
N GLY A 266 -19.65 -73.18 -7.03
CA GLY A 266 -19.47 -71.79 -6.60
C GLY A 266 -19.57 -71.58 -5.09
N GLY A 267 -18.46 -71.61 -4.39
CA GLY A 267 -18.32 -71.25 -2.97
C GLY A 267 -17.99 -72.45 -2.07
N SER A 268 -16.94 -72.31 -1.29
CA SER A 268 -16.39 -73.35 -0.40
C SER A 268 -17.40 -73.70 0.70
N GLY A 269 -18.12 -74.77 0.53
CA GLY A 269 -18.94 -75.36 1.57
C GLY A 269 -19.29 -76.81 1.20
N PHE A 270 -18.63 -77.75 1.82
CA PHE A 270 -19.01 -79.18 1.68
C PHE A 270 -20.11 -79.50 2.67
N TYR A 271 -21.21 -80.02 2.20
CA TYR A 271 -22.27 -80.55 3.07
C TYR A 271 -22.15 -82.08 3.04
N SER A 272 -21.88 -82.67 4.17
CA SER A 272 -22.00 -84.13 4.36
C SER A 272 -23.39 -84.45 4.95
N VAL A 273 -24.13 -85.22 4.21
CA VAL A 273 -25.39 -85.78 4.69
C VAL A 273 -25.08 -87.19 5.24
N ALA A 274 -25.22 -87.31 6.59
CA ALA A 274 -25.17 -88.61 7.20
C ALA A 274 -26.57 -89.27 7.10
N TRP A 275 -26.61 -90.53 6.60
CA TRP A 275 -27.82 -91.35 6.46
C TRP A 275 -28.00 -92.16 7.71
N PRO A 276 -29.24 -92.21 8.23
CA PRO A 276 -29.58 -93.28 9.16
C PRO A 276 -29.84 -94.54 8.35
N GLU A 277 -29.20 -95.61 8.75
CA GLU A 277 -29.51 -96.95 8.16
C GLU A 277 -30.94 -97.35 8.54
N SER A 278 -31.67 -97.79 7.47
CA SER A 278 -32.97 -98.47 7.47
C SER A 278 -34.20 -97.77 8.03
N GLY A 279 -35.12 -97.48 7.13
CA GLY A 279 -36.49 -97.20 7.41
C GLY A 279 -37.02 -95.91 6.83
N GLY A 280 -37.80 -95.97 5.76
CA GLY A 280 -38.32 -94.80 5.01
C GLY A 280 -38.87 -93.66 5.80
N ALA A 281 -38.00 -92.68 6.01
CA ALA A 281 -38.40 -91.38 6.48
C ALA A 281 -37.83 -90.32 5.53
N ASN A 282 -38.67 -89.38 5.12
CA ASN A 282 -38.24 -88.24 4.28
C ASN A 282 -37.26 -87.36 5.07
N ALA A 283 -36.03 -87.25 4.56
CA ALA A 283 -35.05 -86.36 5.11
C ALA A 283 -35.35 -84.91 4.61
N SER A 284 -35.59 -84.00 5.51
CA SER A 284 -35.74 -82.56 5.24
C SER A 284 -34.36 -81.91 5.26
N LEU A 285 -33.90 -81.40 4.12
CA LEU A 285 -32.66 -80.57 4.06
C LEU A 285 -33.04 -79.11 4.23
N THR A 286 -32.55 -78.55 5.32
CA THR A 286 -32.67 -77.12 5.53
C THR A 286 -31.43 -76.43 5.03
N TYR A 287 -31.54 -75.65 3.96
CA TYR A 287 -30.47 -74.80 3.45
C TYR A 287 -30.47 -73.49 4.21
N THR A 288 -29.37 -73.18 4.85
CA THR A 288 -29.18 -71.83 5.39
C THR A 288 -28.21 -71.13 4.45
N ASN A 289 -28.78 -70.30 3.54
CA ASN A 289 -28.01 -69.47 2.69
C ASN A 289 -27.51 -68.26 3.47
N TYR A 290 -26.21 -68.20 3.73
CA TYR A 290 -25.58 -66.99 4.21
C TYR A 290 -25.25 -66.11 3.01
N CYS A 291 -25.99 -65.08 2.78
CA CYS A 291 -25.58 -63.99 1.90
C CYS A 291 -24.56 -63.11 2.64
N GLN A 292 -23.30 -63.26 2.33
CA GLN A 292 -22.30 -62.29 2.78
C GLN A 292 -22.36 -61.11 1.79
N ALA A 293 -23.09 -60.08 2.16
CA ALA A 293 -23.04 -58.80 1.40
C ALA A 293 -21.88 -57.94 1.93
N THR A 294 -20.83 -57.83 1.17
CA THR A 294 -19.78 -56.84 1.43
C THR A 294 -20.26 -55.50 0.84
N ASN A 295 -20.70 -54.61 1.68
CA ASN A 295 -21.08 -53.26 1.23
C ASN A 295 -19.92 -52.33 1.44
N THR A 296 -19.29 -51.88 0.38
CA THR A 296 -18.27 -50.84 0.42
C THR A 296 -18.96 -49.51 0.09
N ILE A 297 -19.20 -48.70 1.11
CA ILE A 297 -19.66 -47.32 0.93
C ILE A 297 -18.44 -46.49 0.61
N SER A 298 -18.26 -46.12 -0.64
CA SER A 298 -17.29 -45.13 -1.07
C SER A 298 -17.95 -43.76 -0.97
N VAL A 299 -17.67 -43.04 0.10
CA VAL A 299 -18.02 -41.61 0.20
C VAL A 299 -16.93 -40.84 -0.50
N VAL A 300 -17.14 -40.48 -1.74
CA VAL A 300 -16.31 -39.51 -2.45
C VAL A 300 -16.85 -38.14 -2.04
N SER A 301 -16.23 -37.50 -1.05
CA SER A 301 -16.37 -36.06 -0.91
C SER A 301 -15.69 -35.45 -2.12
N ASN A 302 -16.44 -34.86 -3.04
CA ASN A 302 -15.84 -33.98 -4.02
C ASN A 302 -15.07 -32.94 -3.24
N ASN A 303 -13.73 -33.00 -3.39
CA ASN A 303 -12.83 -32.13 -2.67
C ASN A 303 -13.13 -30.67 -3.03
N THR A 304 -13.89 -30.02 -2.18
CA THR A 304 -14.22 -28.61 -2.32
C THR A 304 -13.21 -27.69 -1.62
N GLY A 305 -12.10 -28.23 -1.11
CA GLY A 305 -11.14 -27.48 -0.33
C GLY A 305 -9.74 -27.31 -0.93
N GLY A 306 -9.46 -27.89 -2.12
CA GLY A 306 -8.10 -27.87 -2.71
C GLY A 306 -7.76 -26.68 -3.60
N GLY A 307 -8.70 -25.80 -3.86
CA GLY A 307 -8.48 -24.57 -4.62
C GLY A 307 -7.97 -23.44 -3.74
N ALA A 308 -7.01 -22.66 -4.23
CA ALA A 308 -6.63 -21.43 -3.57
C ALA A 308 -7.82 -20.47 -3.53
N HIS A 309 -8.17 -20.02 -2.34
CA HIS A 309 -9.15 -18.94 -2.17
C HIS A 309 -8.51 -17.60 -2.51
N ILE A 310 -9.16 -16.85 -3.40
CA ILE A 310 -8.78 -15.46 -3.65
C ILE A 310 -9.33 -14.63 -2.50
N ASN A 311 -8.44 -14.05 -1.71
CA ASN A 311 -8.81 -13.12 -0.65
C ASN A 311 -8.88 -11.70 -1.24
N VAL A 312 -9.88 -11.47 -2.10
CA VAL A 312 -10.10 -10.16 -2.70
C VAL A 312 -11.11 -9.39 -1.86
N GLN A 313 -10.62 -8.44 -1.09
CA GLN A 313 -11.47 -7.35 -0.66
C GLN A 313 -11.61 -6.36 -1.83
N PRO A 314 -12.80 -5.77 -2.05
CA PRO A 314 -12.95 -4.69 -3.02
C PRO A 314 -11.90 -3.62 -2.74
N THR A 315 -10.94 -3.45 -3.64
CA THR A 315 -9.80 -2.57 -3.44
C THR A 315 -9.82 -1.50 -4.53
N TYR A 316 -9.80 -0.25 -4.12
CA TYR A 316 -9.58 0.88 -5.02
C TYR A 316 -8.08 1.20 -5.07
N ILE A 317 -7.52 1.27 -6.27
CA ILE A 317 -6.13 1.67 -6.47
C ILE A 317 -6.08 3.19 -6.52
N GLY A 318 -5.73 3.81 -5.41
CA GLY A 318 -5.81 5.26 -5.21
C GLY A 318 -4.58 6.06 -5.68
N GLY A 319 -3.56 5.43 -6.27
CA GLY A 319 -2.33 6.10 -6.68
C GLY A 319 -1.10 5.72 -5.86
N LEU A 320 -0.21 6.69 -5.60
CA LEU A 320 1.04 6.49 -4.86
C LEU A 320 0.90 6.87 -3.39
N THR A 321 1.68 6.21 -2.54
CA THR A 321 1.94 6.69 -1.18
C THR A 321 3.34 7.29 -1.13
N LEU A 322 3.42 8.55 -0.77
CA LEU A 322 4.66 9.30 -0.59
C LEU A 322 4.91 9.54 0.91
N ILE A 323 6.17 9.66 1.29
CA ILE A 323 6.55 10.02 2.67
C ILE A 323 7.30 11.34 2.68
N ARG A 324 6.96 12.23 3.60
CA ARG A 324 7.64 13.50 3.80
C ARG A 324 9.08 13.25 4.25
N ALA A 325 10.06 13.73 3.48
CA ALA A 325 11.46 13.38 3.65
C ALA A 325 12.34 14.56 4.08
N ALA A 326 12.13 15.76 3.52
CA ALA A 326 12.97 16.94 3.78
C ALA A 326 12.17 18.21 4.02
#